data_bf322fa6b75c87918bd8e61ef3fbfc7c
#
_entry.id   bf322fa6b75c87918bd8e61ef3fbfc7c
#
_cell.length_a   1.000
_cell.length_b   1.000
_cell.length_c   1.000
_cell.angle_alpha   90.00
_cell.angle_beta   90.00
_cell.angle_gamma   90.00
#
_symmetry.space_group_name_H-M   'P 1'
#
loop_
_entity.id
_entity.type
_entity.pdbx_description
1 polymer ?
#
loop_
_entity_poly.entity_id
_entity_poly.type
_entity_poly.pdbx_seq_one_letter_code
_entity_poly.pdbx_strand_id
1 'polypeptide(L)'
;MTRNKVTYAEVDAISIAYRHAGQGSPLVLLHGFLCDSRCWRAQLAGLSDEFTVIAWDAPGAGSSSDPPASFTITDWSCCLAEFLGQLGIEQAHVLGLSWGGILAQEFYRLYPARVSKLILADTYAGWKGSLPEAVCAQRLTRCERESRLSPDEFVTQWVPEMFTEAASQALLQEMSSIVSEFHPLGFRLMAKSSADTDTTDLLPRITSPTLVLWGDGDRRSPLRIAEQLRDAIPNAELAVIEGAGHASNMERPDAFNAEVRRFCMSA
;
A
#
# COMPACT_ATOMS: atom_id res chain seq x y z
N MET A 1 -17.61 16.36 9.36
CA MET A 1 -16.84 16.10 10.58
C MET A 1 -16.84 14.60 10.94
N THR A 2 -16.40 13.71 10.03
CA THR A 2 -16.33 12.25 10.29
C THR A 2 -14.99 11.65 9.82
N ARG A 3 -13.99 12.48 9.55
CA ARG A 3 -12.74 12.12 8.85
C ARG A 3 -11.76 11.20 9.59
N ASN A 4 -12.07 10.75 10.82
CA ASN A 4 -11.15 9.93 11.62
C ASN A 4 -11.82 8.73 12.33
N LYS A 5 -13.10 8.45 12.03
CA LYS A 5 -13.79 7.34 12.67
C LYS A 5 -13.41 6.03 11.98
N VAL A 6 -12.95 5.06 12.76
CA VAL A 6 -12.79 3.68 12.30
C VAL A 6 -14.19 3.06 12.16
N THR A 7 -14.41 2.40 11.04
CA THR A 7 -15.61 1.61 10.75
C THR A 7 -15.16 0.16 10.53
N TYR A 8 -16.07 -0.78 10.74
CA TYR A 8 -15.77 -2.21 10.60
C TYR A 8 -16.70 -2.87 9.60
N ALA A 9 -16.19 -3.84 8.87
CA ALA A 9 -16.93 -4.78 8.04
C ALA A 9 -16.46 -6.20 8.38
N GLU A 10 -17.37 -7.16 8.35
CA GLU A 10 -17.04 -8.56 8.64
C GLU A 10 -16.92 -9.32 7.32
N VAL A 11 -15.73 -9.85 7.04
CA VAL A 11 -15.46 -10.70 5.88
C VAL A 11 -15.11 -12.09 6.38
N ASP A 12 -15.99 -13.05 6.18
CA ASP A 12 -15.94 -14.36 6.84
C ASP A 12 -15.79 -14.20 8.37
N ALA A 13 -14.71 -14.72 8.94
CA ALA A 13 -14.40 -14.61 10.37
C ALA A 13 -13.39 -13.48 10.68
N ILE A 14 -13.14 -12.56 9.74
CA ILE A 14 -12.15 -11.48 9.88
C ILE A 14 -12.88 -10.14 9.97
N SER A 15 -12.68 -9.43 11.07
CA SER A 15 -13.15 -8.06 11.22
C SER A 15 -12.18 -7.10 10.54
N ILE A 16 -12.66 -6.41 9.51
CA ILE A 16 -11.89 -5.46 8.69
C ILE A 16 -12.19 -4.05 9.16
N ALA A 17 -11.20 -3.39 9.72
CA ALA A 17 -11.28 -1.98 10.03
C ALA A 17 -10.95 -1.12 8.81
N TYR A 18 -11.63 0.00 8.66
CA TYR A 18 -11.34 0.96 7.59
C TYR A 18 -11.75 2.37 7.98
N ARG A 19 -11.19 3.33 7.26
CA ARG A 19 -11.58 4.74 7.31
C ARG A 19 -12.09 5.16 5.95
N HIS A 20 -13.09 6.02 5.91
CA HIS A 20 -13.59 6.55 4.65
C HIS A 20 -13.93 8.03 4.77
N ALA A 21 -13.89 8.73 3.65
CA ALA A 21 -14.26 10.14 3.54
C ALA A 21 -14.69 10.48 2.12
N GLY A 22 -15.57 11.49 2.00
CA GLY A 22 -15.98 12.05 0.73
C GLY A 22 -17.12 11.32 0.04
N GLN A 23 -17.40 11.78 -1.17
CA GLN A 23 -18.39 11.23 -2.10
C GLN A 23 -17.85 11.40 -3.51
N GLY A 24 -18.15 10.45 -4.38
CA GLY A 24 -17.69 10.43 -5.77
C GLY A 24 -17.20 9.05 -6.17
N SER A 25 -16.38 8.97 -7.21
CA SER A 25 -15.80 7.71 -7.66
C SER A 25 -14.99 7.04 -6.53
N PRO A 26 -15.15 5.72 -6.30
CA PRO A 26 -14.40 5.03 -5.26
C PRO A 26 -12.89 5.04 -5.53
N LEU A 27 -12.10 5.42 -4.51
CA LEU A 27 -10.65 5.34 -4.48
C LEU A 27 -10.22 4.52 -3.25
N VAL A 28 -9.68 3.33 -3.50
CA VAL A 28 -9.26 2.38 -2.47
C VAL A 28 -7.76 2.50 -2.25
N LEU A 29 -7.36 2.71 -1.01
CA LEU A 29 -5.98 2.92 -0.58
C LEU A 29 -5.49 1.71 0.20
N LEU A 30 -4.46 1.02 -0.34
CA LEU A 30 -3.85 -0.18 0.22
C LEU A 30 -2.47 0.16 0.78
N HIS A 31 -2.33 0.07 2.10
CA HIS A 31 -1.12 0.45 2.81
C HIS A 31 0.04 -0.55 2.67
N GLY A 32 1.26 -0.12 3.00
CA GLY A 32 2.46 -0.97 3.12
C GLY A 32 2.44 -1.81 4.40
N PHE A 33 3.31 -2.83 4.50
CA PHE A 33 3.29 -3.80 5.61
C PHE A 33 3.71 -3.25 6.99
N LEU A 34 4.16 -2.01 7.07
CA LEU A 34 4.43 -1.30 8.34
C LEU A 34 3.34 -0.31 8.73
N CYS A 35 2.32 -0.19 7.92
CA CYS A 35 1.30 0.84 8.03
C CYS A 35 -0.09 0.24 8.27
N ASP A 36 -1.04 1.14 8.41
CA ASP A 36 -2.48 0.91 8.41
C ASP A 36 -3.21 2.13 7.80
N SER A 37 -4.52 2.22 7.92
CA SER A 37 -5.31 3.33 7.36
C SER A 37 -4.90 4.71 7.87
N ARG A 38 -4.19 4.81 9.00
CA ARG A 38 -3.72 6.10 9.57
C ARG A 38 -2.70 6.78 8.69
N CYS A 39 -1.87 6.03 7.96
CA CYS A 39 -0.89 6.61 7.06
C CYS A 39 -1.52 7.33 5.85
N TRP A 40 -2.81 7.12 5.61
CA TRP A 40 -3.59 7.76 4.56
C TRP A 40 -4.36 9.01 5.02
N ARG A 41 -4.08 9.53 6.21
CA ARG A 41 -4.79 10.69 6.79
C ARG A 41 -4.82 11.90 5.85
N ALA A 42 -3.71 12.19 5.21
CA ALA A 42 -3.61 13.32 4.28
C ALA A 42 -4.39 13.08 2.97
N GLN A 43 -4.43 11.83 2.49
CA GLN A 43 -5.21 11.45 1.32
C GLN A 43 -6.70 11.46 1.60
N LEU A 44 -7.13 10.93 2.75
CA LEU A 44 -8.51 11.01 3.24
C LEU A 44 -9.00 12.47 3.37
N ALA A 45 -8.11 13.39 3.76
CA ALA A 45 -8.45 14.80 3.86
C ALA A 45 -8.42 15.52 2.51
N GLY A 46 -7.41 15.25 1.69
CA GLY A 46 -7.10 16.02 0.48
C GLY A 46 -7.77 15.53 -0.79
N LEU A 47 -8.35 14.31 -0.81
CA LEU A 47 -8.99 13.73 -1.99
C LEU A 47 -10.50 13.52 -1.81
N SER A 48 -11.04 13.74 -0.61
CA SER A 48 -12.45 13.51 -0.26
C SER A 48 -13.43 14.52 -0.85
N ASP A 49 -12.97 15.55 -1.51
CA ASP A 49 -13.78 16.53 -2.25
C ASP A 49 -14.29 15.99 -3.60
N GLU A 50 -13.58 14.99 -4.17
CA GLU A 50 -13.88 14.44 -5.49
C GLU A 50 -14.09 12.93 -5.47
N PHE A 51 -13.56 12.22 -4.46
CA PHE A 51 -13.59 10.77 -4.37
C PHE A 51 -14.29 10.29 -3.09
N THR A 52 -14.91 9.11 -3.18
CA THR A 52 -15.15 8.29 -2.00
C THR A 52 -13.85 7.56 -1.68
N VAL A 53 -13.05 8.15 -0.79
CA VAL A 53 -11.74 7.61 -0.40
C VAL A 53 -11.93 6.56 0.69
N ILE A 54 -11.40 5.35 0.49
CA ILE A 54 -11.49 4.23 1.41
C ILE A 54 -10.08 3.73 1.72
N ALA A 55 -9.65 3.87 2.96
CA ALA A 55 -8.38 3.35 3.46
C ALA A 55 -8.69 2.20 4.42
N TRP A 56 -8.35 0.97 4.04
CA TRP A 56 -8.56 -0.19 4.89
C TRP A 56 -7.36 -0.44 5.80
N ASP A 57 -7.60 -1.15 6.89
CA ASP A 57 -6.55 -1.86 7.60
C ASP A 57 -6.57 -3.30 7.08
N ALA A 58 -5.52 -3.74 6.41
CA ALA A 58 -5.43 -5.11 5.93
C ALA A 58 -5.53 -6.12 7.10
N PRO A 59 -6.08 -7.32 6.92
CA PRO A 59 -5.97 -8.37 7.92
C PRO A 59 -4.54 -8.51 8.44
N GLY A 60 -4.36 -8.39 9.76
CA GLY A 60 -3.05 -8.36 10.41
C GLY A 60 -2.39 -6.99 10.48
N ALA A 61 -3.15 -5.89 10.35
CA ALA A 61 -2.69 -4.53 10.54
C ALA A 61 -3.73 -3.65 11.22
N GLY A 62 -3.28 -2.61 11.90
CA GLY A 62 -4.11 -1.56 12.48
C GLY A 62 -5.17 -2.10 13.45
N SER A 63 -6.44 -1.81 13.17
CA SER A 63 -7.57 -2.28 13.99
C SER A 63 -8.29 -3.51 13.41
N SER A 64 -7.79 -4.09 12.31
CA SER A 64 -8.30 -5.34 11.77
C SER A 64 -7.83 -6.56 12.55
N SER A 65 -8.61 -7.65 12.48
CA SER A 65 -8.20 -8.93 13.08
C SER A 65 -6.98 -9.52 12.39
N ASP A 66 -6.21 -10.31 13.13
CA ASP A 66 -5.13 -11.10 12.54
C ASP A 66 -5.72 -12.19 11.62
N PRO A 67 -5.11 -12.41 10.46
CA PRO A 67 -5.51 -13.48 9.57
C PRO A 67 -4.96 -14.84 10.03
N PRO A 68 -5.48 -15.97 9.51
CA PRO A 68 -4.87 -17.27 9.68
C PRO A 68 -3.38 -17.28 9.27
N ALA A 69 -2.55 -18.06 9.96
CA ALA A 69 -1.11 -18.13 9.69
C ALA A 69 -0.75 -18.68 8.28
N SER A 70 -1.71 -19.26 7.57
CA SER A 70 -1.58 -19.73 6.18
C SER A 70 -1.94 -18.67 5.14
N PHE A 71 -2.32 -17.45 5.56
CA PHE A 71 -2.82 -16.43 4.66
C PHE A 71 -1.78 -16.02 3.62
N THR A 72 -2.18 -15.98 2.36
CA THR A 72 -1.35 -15.65 1.20
C THR A 72 -1.78 -14.34 0.56
N ILE A 73 -1.00 -13.81 -0.39
CA ILE A 73 -1.38 -12.59 -1.12
C ILE A 73 -2.71 -12.76 -1.86
N THR A 74 -3.00 -13.97 -2.34
CA THR A 74 -4.28 -14.33 -2.97
C THR A 74 -5.44 -14.24 -1.97
N ASP A 75 -5.26 -14.71 -0.73
CA ASP A 75 -6.29 -14.63 0.30
C ASP A 75 -6.60 -13.17 0.68
N TRP A 76 -5.56 -12.30 0.81
CA TRP A 76 -5.80 -10.86 0.98
C TRP A 76 -6.55 -10.25 -0.20
N SER A 77 -6.26 -10.67 -1.43
CA SER A 77 -6.97 -10.17 -2.61
C SER A 77 -8.43 -10.60 -2.63
N CYS A 78 -8.74 -11.85 -2.26
CA CYS A 78 -10.11 -12.33 -2.11
C CYS A 78 -10.84 -11.59 -0.99
N CYS A 79 -10.20 -11.41 0.17
CA CYS A 79 -10.74 -10.67 1.29
C CYS A 79 -11.04 -9.20 0.90
N LEU A 80 -10.16 -8.55 0.14
CA LEU A 80 -10.40 -7.20 -0.39
C LEU A 80 -11.59 -7.17 -1.34
N ALA A 81 -11.76 -8.18 -2.21
CA ALA A 81 -12.89 -8.26 -3.12
C ALA A 81 -14.23 -8.36 -2.36
N GLU A 82 -14.28 -9.20 -1.33
CA GLU A 82 -15.49 -9.37 -0.50
C GLU A 82 -15.77 -8.11 0.33
N PHE A 83 -14.74 -7.51 0.94
CA PHE A 83 -14.83 -6.25 1.66
C PHE A 83 -15.46 -5.14 0.78
N LEU A 84 -14.94 -4.94 -0.42
CA LEU A 84 -15.48 -3.96 -1.35
C LEU A 84 -16.91 -4.31 -1.80
N GLY A 85 -17.23 -5.60 -1.94
CA GLY A 85 -18.58 -6.08 -2.25
C GLY A 85 -19.59 -5.72 -1.15
N GLN A 86 -19.21 -5.86 0.13
CA GLN A 86 -20.06 -5.46 1.26
C GLN A 86 -20.29 -3.95 1.32
N LEU A 87 -19.37 -3.16 0.82
CA LEU A 87 -19.53 -1.70 0.69
C LEU A 87 -20.33 -1.30 -0.56
N GLY A 88 -20.78 -2.25 -1.39
CA GLY A 88 -21.48 -2.00 -2.65
C GLY A 88 -20.60 -1.41 -3.74
N ILE A 89 -19.28 -1.61 -3.65
CA ILE A 89 -18.29 -1.10 -4.60
C ILE A 89 -17.97 -2.18 -5.61
N GLU A 90 -18.51 -2.06 -6.82
CA GLU A 90 -18.26 -3.00 -7.91
C GLU A 90 -16.94 -2.72 -8.63
N GLN A 91 -16.58 -1.44 -8.79
CA GLN A 91 -15.36 -0.99 -9.45
C GLN A 91 -14.78 0.24 -8.73
N ALA A 92 -13.45 0.33 -8.65
CA ALA A 92 -12.76 1.42 -7.99
C ALA A 92 -11.45 1.79 -8.70
N HIS A 93 -10.94 2.99 -8.45
CA HIS A 93 -9.52 3.27 -8.57
C HIS A 93 -8.80 2.58 -7.40
N VAL A 94 -7.72 1.87 -7.68
CA VAL A 94 -6.96 1.13 -6.66
C VAL A 94 -5.55 1.70 -6.58
N LEU A 95 -5.19 2.21 -5.41
CA LEU A 95 -3.86 2.72 -5.11
C LEU A 95 -3.21 1.83 -4.06
N GLY A 96 -2.06 1.24 -4.38
CA GLY A 96 -1.28 0.44 -3.46
C GLY A 96 0.11 1.01 -3.24
N LEU A 97 0.49 1.20 -1.97
CA LEU A 97 1.81 1.64 -1.57
C LEU A 97 2.63 0.45 -1.08
N SER A 98 3.84 0.28 -1.61
CA SER A 98 4.78 -0.76 -1.17
C SER A 98 4.14 -2.17 -1.26
N TRP A 99 3.98 -2.89 -0.14
CA TRP A 99 3.25 -4.15 -0.10
C TRP A 99 1.82 -4.02 -0.64
N GLY A 100 1.15 -2.92 -0.34
CA GLY A 100 -0.17 -2.63 -0.91
C GLY A 100 -0.18 -2.58 -2.43
N GLY A 101 0.93 -2.19 -3.06
CA GLY A 101 1.07 -2.23 -4.52
C GLY A 101 1.25 -3.65 -5.07
N ILE A 102 1.91 -4.54 -4.31
CA ILE A 102 1.96 -5.98 -4.65
C ILE A 102 0.55 -6.58 -4.57
N LEU A 103 -0.18 -6.24 -3.49
CA LEU A 103 -1.57 -6.66 -3.32
C LEU A 103 -2.48 -6.12 -4.42
N ALA A 104 -2.32 -4.85 -4.82
CA ALA A 104 -3.08 -4.26 -5.91
C ALA A 104 -2.87 -4.98 -7.25
N GLN A 105 -1.65 -5.43 -7.52
CA GLN A 105 -1.32 -6.22 -8.71
C GLN A 105 -1.98 -7.61 -8.65
N GLU A 106 -1.94 -8.31 -7.51
CA GLU A 106 -2.62 -9.60 -7.36
C GLU A 106 -4.15 -9.42 -7.40
N PHE A 107 -4.69 -8.36 -6.81
CA PHE A 107 -6.10 -8.03 -6.93
C PHE A 107 -6.51 -7.79 -8.40
N TYR A 108 -5.67 -7.07 -9.15
CA TYR A 108 -5.89 -6.91 -10.60
C TYR A 108 -5.84 -8.24 -11.35
N ARG A 109 -4.91 -9.15 -11.00
CA ARG A 109 -4.82 -10.48 -11.61
C ARG A 109 -6.13 -11.26 -11.48
N LEU A 110 -6.73 -11.22 -10.30
CA LEU A 110 -7.94 -12.01 -9.99
C LEU A 110 -9.24 -11.29 -10.42
N TYR A 111 -9.26 -9.97 -10.33
CA TYR A 111 -10.45 -9.16 -10.53
C TYR A 111 -10.22 -7.93 -11.44
N PRO A 112 -9.72 -8.11 -12.68
CA PRO A 112 -9.33 -6.97 -13.53
C PRO A 112 -10.50 -6.01 -13.83
N ALA A 113 -11.73 -6.52 -13.96
CA ALA A 113 -12.93 -5.70 -14.18
C ALA A 113 -13.30 -4.80 -12.99
N ARG A 114 -12.75 -5.06 -11.81
CA ARG A 114 -12.98 -4.27 -10.60
C ARG A 114 -12.03 -3.08 -10.44
N VAL A 115 -11.03 -2.96 -11.31
CA VAL A 115 -10.02 -1.89 -11.26
C VAL A 115 -10.22 -0.95 -12.43
N SER A 116 -10.72 0.26 -12.18
CA SER A 116 -10.88 1.28 -13.23
C SER A 116 -9.54 1.94 -13.57
N LYS A 117 -8.77 2.33 -12.57
CA LYS A 117 -7.39 2.82 -12.73
C LYS A 117 -6.52 2.21 -11.63
N LEU A 118 -5.25 1.93 -11.95
CA LEU A 118 -4.29 1.34 -11.03
C LEU A 118 -3.19 2.36 -10.71
N ILE A 119 -2.87 2.54 -9.43
CA ILE A 119 -1.77 3.38 -8.97
C ILE A 119 -0.83 2.53 -8.14
N LEU A 120 0.42 2.43 -8.58
CA LEU A 120 1.47 1.65 -7.97
C LEU A 120 2.51 2.61 -7.37
N ALA A 121 2.46 2.81 -6.05
CA ALA A 121 3.31 3.75 -5.35
C ALA A 121 4.44 3.03 -4.58
N ASP A 122 5.70 3.43 -4.82
CA ASP A 122 6.88 2.98 -4.07
C ASP A 122 6.94 1.44 -3.85
N THR A 123 6.62 0.64 -4.87
CA THR A 123 6.31 -0.79 -4.78
C THR A 123 7.25 -1.69 -5.60
N TYR A 124 6.83 -2.92 -5.87
CA TYR A 124 7.56 -3.98 -6.59
C TYR A 124 6.59 -4.84 -7.40
N ALA A 125 7.10 -5.59 -8.36
CA ALA A 125 6.39 -6.75 -8.94
C ALA A 125 6.56 -8.00 -8.04
N GLY A 126 6.33 -7.84 -6.74
CA GLY A 126 6.83 -8.75 -5.71
C GLY A 126 8.35 -8.64 -5.51
N TRP A 127 8.88 -9.07 -4.37
CA TRP A 127 10.33 -9.08 -4.19
C TRP A 127 10.99 -10.10 -5.13
N LYS A 128 10.39 -11.27 -5.28
CA LYS A 128 10.86 -12.32 -6.19
C LYS A 128 10.92 -11.85 -7.65
N GLY A 129 9.95 -11.04 -8.08
CA GLY A 129 9.91 -10.50 -9.45
C GLY A 129 10.81 -9.25 -9.67
N SER A 130 11.34 -8.64 -8.61
CA SER A 130 12.03 -7.34 -8.71
C SER A 130 13.44 -7.33 -8.15
N LEU A 131 13.80 -8.30 -7.31
CA LEU A 131 15.06 -8.32 -6.57
C LEU A 131 15.82 -9.63 -6.77
N PRO A 132 17.16 -9.62 -6.67
CA PRO A 132 17.93 -10.85 -6.64
C PRO A 132 17.50 -11.77 -5.48
N GLU A 133 17.52 -13.08 -5.69
CA GLU A 133 17.11 -14.09 -4.71
C GLU A 133 17.80 -13.91 -3.34
N ALA A 134 19.11 -13.66 -3.34
CA ALA A 134 19.85 -13.43 -2.11
C ALA A 134 19.36 -12.19 -1.32
N VAL A 135 18.92 -11.13 -2.02
CA VAL A 135 18.35 -9.93 -1.39
C VAL A 135 16.97 -10.23 -0.82
N CYS A 136 16.14 -11.01 -1.54
CA CYS A 136 14.82 -11.45 -1.05
C CYS A 136 14.98 -12.25 0.25
N ALA A 137 15.87 -13.24 0.26
CA ALA A 137 16.16 -14.08 1.43
C ALA A 137 16.67 -13.24 2.61
N GLN A 138 17.59 -12.30 2.36
CA GLN A 138 18.11 -11.41 3.40
C GLN A 138 17.00 -10.54 4.01
N ARG A 139 16.14 -9.95 3.17
CA ARG A 139 15.00 -9.13 3.64
C ARG A 139 14.03 -9.94 4.46
N LEU A 140 13.66 -11.14 4.00
CA LEU A 140 12.75 -12.01 4.73
C LEU A 140 13.32 -12.41 6.09
N THR A 141 14.59 -12.85 6.13
CA THR A 141 15.29 -13.19 7.37
C THR A 141 15.33 -11.99 8.34
N ARG A 142 15.57 -10.78 7.83
CA ARG A 142 15.50 -9.56 8.61
C ARG A 142 14.11 -9.35 9.22
N CYS A 143 13.06 -9.45 8.40
CA CYS A 143 11.68 -9.28 8.86
C CYS A 143 11.30 -10.32 9.92
N GLU A 144 11.66 -11.58 9.74
CA GLU A 144 11.42 -12.65 10.72
C GLU A 144 12.11 -12.37 12.07
N ARG A 145 13.37 -11.94 12.04
CA ARG A 145 14.13 -11.59 13.23
C ARG A 145 13.51 -10.37 13.93
N GLU A 146 13.27 -9.31 13.18
CA GLU A 146 12.87 -8.02 13.74
C GLU A 146 11.39 -7.97 14.15
N SER A 147 10.55 -8.89 13.64
CA SER A 147 9.19 -9.07 14.15
C SER A 147 9.09 -9.46 15.62
N ARG A 148 10.22 -9.82 16.25
CA ARG A 148 10.31 -10.22 17.67
C ARG A 148 10.84 -9.10 18.57
N LEU A 149 11.20 -7.96 17.99
CA LEU A 149 11.66 -6.79 18.73
C LEU A 149 10.51 -6.19 19.54
N SER A 150 10.85 -5.51 20.63
CA SER A 150 9.91 -4.64 21.31
C SER A 150 9.43 -3.52 20.38
N PRO A 151 8.25 -2.91 20.61
CA PRO A 151 7.77 -1.81 19.77
C PRO A 151 8.77 -0.66 19.61
N ASP A 152 9.45 -0.26 20.67
CA ASP A 152 10.44 0.83 20.65
C ASP A 152 11.67 0.48 19.81
N GLU A 153 12.19 -0.75 19.94
CA GLU A 153 13.29 -1.23 19.11
C GLU A 153 12.89 -1.34 17.66
N PHE A 154 11.67 -1.82 17.38
CA PHE A 154 11.13 -1.96 16.03
C PHE A 154 10.98 -0.59 15.35
N VAL A 155 10.38 0.38 16.04
CA VAL A 155 10.25 1.78 15.57
C VAL A 155 11.63 2.36 15.22
N THR A 156 12.62 2.20 16.12
CA THR A 156 13.98 2.71 15.92
C THR A 156 14.64 2.14 14.68
N GLN A 157 14.38 0.88 14.35
CA GLN A 157 14.95 0.19 13.18
C GLN A 157 14.28 0.60 11.86
N TRP A 158 12.94 0.78 11.88
CA TRP A 158 12.16 0.83 10.64
C TRP A 158 11.73 2.23 10.22
N VAL A 159 11.39 3.11 11.16
CA VAL A 159 10.85 4.43 10.82
C VAL A 159 11.85 5.31 10.04
N PRO A 160 13.15 5.35 10.38
CA PRO A 160 14.10 6.17 9.62
C PRO A 160 14.29 5.74 8.16
N GLU A 161 13.98 4.49 7.83
CA GLU A 161 14.12 3.97 6.47
C GLU A 161 12.95 4.37 5.55
N MET A 162 11.86 4.89 6.12
CA MET A 162 10.64 5.23 5.37
C MET A 162 10.70 6.61 4.73
N PHE A 163 11.60 7.47 5.21
CA PHE A 163 11.64 8.89 4.86
C PHE A 163 13.02 9.33 4.38
N THR A 164 13.08 10.53 3.82
CA THR A 164 14.35 11.23 3.58
C THR A 164 14.90 11.81 4.89
N GLU A 165 16.15 12.28 4.86
CA GLU A 165 16.76 12.96 6.02
C GLU A 165 16.10 14.31 6.33
N ALA A 166 15.31 14.84 5.38
CA ALA A 166 14.59 16.11 5.54
C ALA A 166 13.23 15.95 6.24
N ALA A 167 12.83 14.72 6.60
CA ALA A 167 11.56 14.47 7.27
C ALA A 167 11.45 15.22 8.60
N SER A 168 10.29 15.84 8.83
CA SER A 168 10.05 16.57 10.07
C SER A 168 9.92 15.65 11.28
N GLN A 169 10.30 16.15 12.46
CA GLN A 169 10.13 15.39 13.71
C GLN A 169 8.66 14.98 13.96
N ALA A 170 7.71 15.84 13.58
CA ALA A 170 6.29 15.53 13.70
C ALA A 170 5.87 14.33 12.82
N LEU A 171 6.40 14.25 11.60
CA LEU A 171 6.14 13.13 10.69
C LEU A 171 6.75 11.82 11.22
N LEU A 172 7.99 11.88 11.74
CA LEU A 172 8.63 10.71 12.36
C LEU A 172 7.84 10.22 13.58
N GLN A 173 7.32 11.14 14.41
CA GLN A 173 6.47 10.81 15.56
C GLN A 173 5.14 10.18 15.12
N GLU A 174 4.49 10.71 14.08
CA GLU A 174 3.26 10.15 13.53
C GLU A 174 3.48 8.72 13.04
N MET A 175 4.52 8.48 12.24
CA MET A 175 4.87 7.14 11.76
C MET A 175 5.27 6.20 12.92
N SER A 176 6.01 6.70 13.90
CA SER A 176 6.39 5.92 15.10
C SER A 176 5.15 5.43 15.86
N SER A 177 4.13 6.28 16.01
CA SER A 177 2.87 5.90 16.65
C SER A 177 2.13 4.79 15.88
N ILE A 178 2.18 4.81 14.55
CA ILE A 178 1.58 3.75 13.71
C ILE A 178 2.38 2.45 13.86
N VAL A 179 3.69 2.53 13.66
CA VAL A 179 4.58 1.37 13.62
C VAL A 179 4.71 0.68 14.98
N SER A 180 4.59 1.42 16.10
CA SER A 180 4.65 0.84 17.44
C SER A 180 3.50 -0.14 17.75
N GLU A 181 2.40 -0.05 17.01
CA GLU A 181 1.22 -0.89 17.16
C GLU A 181 1.17 -2.03 16.12
N PHE A 182 2.30 -2.36 15.46
CA PHE A 182 2.34 -3.40 14.44
C PHE A 182 1.94 -4.78 14.99
N HIS A 183 1.32 -5.57 14.15
CA HIS A 183 0.96 -6.96 14.44
C HIS A 183 2.12 -7.89 14.02
N PRO A 184 2.84 -8.54 14.93
CA PRO A 184 3.98 -9.38 14.56
C PRO A 184 3.65 -10.50 13.58
N LEU A 185 2.45 -11.10 13.68
CA LEU A 185 1.98 -12.12 12.74
C LEU A 185 1.73 -11.51 11.36
N GLY A 186 0.90 -10.46 11.30
CA GLY A 186 0.57 -9.77 10.06
C GLY A 186 1.81 -9.27 9.31
N PHE A 187 2.73 -8.65 10.04
CA PHE A 187 4.01 -8.18 9.48
C PHE A 187 4.83 -9.31 8.85
N ARG A 188 4.96 -10.47 9.51
CA ARG A 188 5.69 -11.63 8.96
C ARG A 188 5.00 -12.19 7.72
N LEU A 189 3.67 -12.31 7.76
CA LEU A 189 2.90 -12.85 6.62
C LEU A 189 2.97 -11.91 5.41
N MET A 190 2.86 -10.59 5.61
CA MET A 190 3.00 -9.60 4.54
C MET A 190 4.42 -9.59 3.96
N ALA A 191 5.46 -9.71 4.81
CA ALA A 191 6.84 -9.83 4.35
C ALA A 191 7.06 -11.11 3.55
N LYS A 192 6.52 -12.25 4.04
CA LYS A 192 6.58 -13.53 3.34
C LYS A 192 5.85 -13.46 2.00
N SER A 193 4.65 -12.90 1.96
CA SER A 193 3.91 -12.73 0.71
C SER A 193 4.66 -11.85 -0.30
N SER A 194 5.37 -10.80 0.16
CA SER A 194 6.23 -10.00 -0.71
C SER A 194 7.38 -10.83 -1.32
N ALA A 195 7.99 -11.70 -0.49
CA ALA A 195 9.12 -12.54 -0.92
C ALA A 195 8.71 -13.67 -1.88
N ASP A 196 7.51 -14.22 -1.69
CA ASP A 196 6.99 -15.35 -2.51
C ASP A 196 6.38 -14.87 -3.84
N THR A 197 5.94 -13.60 -3.90
CA THR A 197 5.20 -13.07 -5.05
C THR A 197 6.14 -12.65 -6.19
N ASP A 198 5.73 -13.02 -7.40
CA ASP A 198 6.25 -12.55 -8.67
C ASP A 198 5.07 -12.23 -9.59
N THR A 199 4.90 -10.96 -9.93
CA THR A 199 3.85 -10.48 -10.82
C THR A 199 4.37 -10.04 -12.18
N THR A 200 5.62 -10.33 -12.51
CA THR A 200 6.25 -9.92 -13.78
C THR A 200 5.50 -10.44 -15.01
N ASP A 201 4.89 -11.62 -14.92
CA ASP A 201 4.04 -12.18 -15.97
C ASP A 201 2.71 -11.44 -16.15
N LEU A 202 2.25 -10.73 -15.11
CA LEU A 202 1.02 -9.94 -15.16
C LEU A 202 1.24 -8.58 -15.82
N LEU A 203 2.39 -7.92 -15.59
CA LEU A 203 2.61 -6.53 -16.00
C LEU A 203 2.24 -6.23 -17.45
N PRO A 204 2.66 -7.04 -18.46
CA PRO A 204 2.30 -6.78 -19.87
C PRO A 204 0.82 -7.04 -20.18
N ARG A 205 0.06 -7.59 -19.25
CA ARG A 205 -1.38 -7.89 -19.38
C ARG A 205 -2.28 -6.88 -18.68
N ILE A 206 -1.69 -5.91 -17.97
CA ILE A 206 -2.45 -4.84 -17.33
C ILE A 206 -2.93 -3.88 -18.42
N THR A 207 -4.25 -3.79 -18.60
CA THR A 207 -4.88 -2.94 -19.62
C THR A 207 -5.55 -1.69 -19.03
N SER A 208 -5.81 -1.66 -17.73
CA SER A 208 -6.31 -0.47 -17.06
C SER A 208 -5.25 0.64 -17.07
N PRO A 209 -5.64 1.91 -17.25
CA PRO A 209 -4.71 3.02 -17.08
C PRO A 209 -3.93 2.89 -15.78
N THR A 210 -2.60 3.00 -15.86
CA THR A 210 -1.72 2.77 -14.72
C THR A 210 -0.78 3.95 -14.49
N LEU A 211 -0.72 4.42 -13.24
CA LEU A 211 0.27 5.38 -12.76
C LEU A 211 1.27 4.67 -11.85
N VAL A 212 2.55 4.77 -12.17
CA VAL A 212 3.66 4.44 -11.27
C VAL A 212 4.07 5.74 -10.59
N LEU A 213 3.93 5.81 -9.25
CA LEU A 213 4.14 7.03 -8.47
C LEU A 213 5.26 6.80 -7.44
N TRP A 214 6.29 7.66 -7.43
CA TRP A 214 7.53 7.30 -6.72
C TRP A 214 8.23 8.49 -6.07
N GLY A 215 8.72 8.30 -4.85
CA GLY A 215 9.63 9.24 -4.23
C GLY A 215 11.06 9.10 -4.77
N ASP A 216 11.69 10.22 -5.16
CA ASP A 216 13.06 10.21 -5.69
C ASP A 216 14.12 9.79 -4.67
N GLY A 217 13.83 9.99 -3.39
CA GLY A 217 14.64 9.60 -2.24
C GLY A 217 14.34 8.21 -1.67
N ASP A 218 13.50 7.39 -2.33
CA ASP A 218 13.17 6.06 -1.83
C ASP A 218 14.39 5.12 -1.87
N ARG A 219 14.91 4.81 -0.68
CA ARG A 219 16.05 3.90 -0.49
C ARG A 219 15.62 2.43 -0.36
N ARG A 220 14.34 2.17 -0.13
CA ARG A 220 13.79 0.81 -0.02
C ARG A 220 13.42 0.23 -1.37
N SER A 221 12.78 1.03 -2.21
CA SER A 221 12.41 0.71 -3.59
C SER A 221 13.11 1.69 -4.54
N PRO A 222 14.32 1.40 -5.01
CA PRO A 222 15.05 2.32 -5.89
C PRO A 222 14.27 2.67 -7.16
N LEU A 223 14.41 3.90 -7.66
CA LEU A 223 13.69 4.45 -8.82
C LEU A 223 13.75 3.54 -10.06
N ARG A 224 14.85 2.79 -10.26
CA ARG A 224 14.94 1.80 -11.34
C ARG A 224 13.82 0.76 -11.34
N ILE A 225 13.24 0.46 -10.16
CA ILE A 225 12.08 -0.45 -10.07
C ILE A 225 10.83 0.22 -10.64
N ALA A 226 10.65 1.51 -10.37
CA ALA A 226 9.57 2.29 -10.99
C ALA A 226 9.68 2.31 -12.52
N GLU A 227 10.88 2.53 -13.04
CA GLU A 227 11.16 2.49 -14.49
C GLU A 227 10.83 1.12 -15.07
N GLN A 228 11.24 0.02 -14.41
CA GLN A 228 10.91 -1.33 -14.84
C GLN A 228 9.41 -1.60 -14.87
N LEU A 229 8.66 -1.16 -13.85
CA LEU A 229 7.20 -1.29 -13.82
C LEU A 229 6.55 -0.49 -14.95
N ARG A 230 6.95 0.79 -15.14
CA ARG A 230 6.46 1.65 -16.23
C ARG A 230 6.71 1.02 -17.59
N ASP A 231 7.92 0.48 -17.82
CA ASP A 231 8.29 -0.08 -19.13
C ASP A 231 7.60 -1.42 -19.42
N ALA A 232 7.25 -2.18 -18.37
CA ALA A 232 6.60 -3.47 -18.51
C ALA A 232 5.06 -3.39 -18.63
N ILE A 233 4.44 -2.31 -18.12
CA ILE A 233 2.98 -2.12 -18.17
C ILE A 233 2.61 -1.26 -19.39
N PRO A 234 1.76 -1.74 -20.30
CA PRO A 234 1.34 -0.97 -21.46
C PRO A 234 0.72 0.38 -21.08
N ASN A 235 1.23 1.46 -21.67
CA ASN A 235 0.75 2.83 -21.45
C ASN A 235 0.80 3.32 -20.00
N ALA A 236 1.64 2.76 -19.16
CA ALA A 236 1.83 3.27 -17.81
C ALA A 236 2.54 4.64 -17.84
N GLU A 237 2.06 5.55 -16.99
CA GLU A 237 2.72 6.82 -16.68
C GLU A 237 3.65 6.65 -15.49
N LEU A 238 4.78 7.37 -15.48
CA LEU A 238 5.64 7.50 -14.31
C LEU A 238 5.62 8.94 -13.83
N ALA A 239 5.28 9.15 -12.56
CA ALA A 239 5.43 10.42 -11.86
C ALA A 239 6.40 10.26 -10.69
N VAL A 240 7.33 11.19 -10.54
CA VAL A 240 8.35 11.19 -9.48
C VAL A 240 8.10 12.38 -8.57
N ILE A 241 8.01 12.12 -7.26
CA ILE A 241 7.80 13.12 -6.21
C ILE A 241 9.16 13.51 -5.65
N GLU A 242 9.56 14.75 -5.91
CA GLU A 242 10.82 15.30 -5.45
C GLU A 242 10.87 15.43 -3.91
N GLY A 243 11.98 15.00 -3.33
CA GLY A 243 12.26 15.08 -1.90
C GLY A 243 11.36 14.18 -1.05
N ALA A 244 10.89 13.06 -1.60
CA ALA A 244 10.11 12.06 -0.88
C ALA A 244 10.86 10.72 -0.79
N GLY A 245 10.78 10.07 0.37
CA GLY A 245 11.25 8.70 0.61
C GLY A 245 10.17 7.66 0.28
N HIS A 246 10.27 6.49 0.92
CA HIS A 246 9.38 5.35 0.71
C HIS A 246 7.92 5.60 1.13
N ALA A 247 7.67 6.42 2.14
CA ALA A 247 6.34 6.86 2.53
C ALA A 247 6.01 8.22 1.86
N SER A 248 6.10 8.27 0.53
CA SER A 248 5.95 9.48 -0.27
C SER A 248 4.60 10.19 -0.05
N ASN A 249 3.54 9.39 0.20
CA ASN A 249 2.20 9.86 0.55
C ASN A 249 2.15 10.65 1.86
N MET A 250 3.04 10.38 2.81
CA MET A 250 3.11 11.07 4.10
C MET A 250 4.12 12.21 4.06
N GLU A 251 5.24 12.03 3.37
CA GLU A 251 6.34 13.01 3.35
C GLU A 251 6.04 14.22 2.44
N ARG A 252 5.36 13.99 1.31
CA ARG A 252 4.96 15.02 0.34
C ARG A 252 3.48 14.89 -0.03
N PRO A 253 2.56 15.00 0.95
CA PRO A 253 1.15 14.67 0.74
C PRO A 253 0.47 15.52 -0.34
N ASP A 254 0.82 16.80 -0.47
CA ASP A 254 0.19 17.68 -1.45
C ASP A 254 0.59 17.29 -2.89
N ALA A 255 1.89 17.02 -3.13
CA ALA A 255 2.38 16.56 -4.42
C ALA A 255 1.82 15.17 -4.77
N PHE A 256 1.80 14.25 -3.80
CA PHE A 256 1.20 12.93 -3.97
C PHE A 256 -0.29 13.03 -4.34
N ASN A 257 -1.07 13.81 -3.60
CA ASN A 257 -2.49 14.00 -3.87
C ASN A 257 -2.73 14.68 -5.22
N ALA A 258 -1.91 15.63 -5.63
CA ALA A 258 -2.02 16.29 -6.92
C ALA A 258 -1.87 15.29 -8.08
N GLU A 259 -0.89 14.39 -8.02
CA GLU A 259 -0.68 13.36 -9.04
C GLU A 259 -1.81 12.32 -9.06
N VAL A 260 -2.26 11.85 -7.89
CA VAL A 260 -3.41 10.94 -7.78
C VAL A 260 -4.67 11.57 -8.40
N ARG A 261 -4.96 12.83 -8.04
CA ARG A 261 -6.10 13.59 -8.54
C ARG A 261 -6.02 13.76 -10.06
N ARG A 262 -4.89 14.26 -10.56
CA ARG A 262 -4.65 14.45 -12.00
C ARG A 262 -4.92 13.16 -12.77
N PHE A 263 -4.35 12.07 -12.31
CA PHE A 263 -4.47 10.77 -12.96
C PHE A 263 -5.88 10.18 -12.88
N CYS A 264 -6.50 10.19 -11.72
CA CYS A 264 -7.84 9.61 -11.55
C CYS A 264 -8.92 10.40 -12.32
N MET A 265 -8.75 11.71 -12.50
CA MET A 265 -9.70 12.56 -13.20
C MET A 265 -9.43 12.67 -14.71
N SER A 266 -8.30 12.20 -15.21
CA SER A 266 -8.06 12.14 -16.68
C SER A 266 -9.10 11.23 -17.35
N ALA A 267 -9.45 11.56 -18.60
CA ALA A 267 -10.41 10.79 -19.39
C ALA A 267 -9.89 9.38 -19.72
#